data_5d1b8906dbd936e0a156c52f0345f50c
#
_entry.id   5d1b8906dbd936e0a156c52f0345f50c
#
_cell.length_a   1.000
_cell.length_b   1.000
_cell.length_c   1.000
_cell.angle_alpha   90.00
_cell.angle_beta   90.00
_cell.angle_gamma   90.00
#
_symmetry.space_group_name_H-M   'P 1'
#
loop_
_entity.id
_entity.type
_entity.pdbx_description
1 polymer ?
#
loop_
_entity_poly.entity_id
_entity_poly.type
_entity_poly.pdbx_seq_one_letter_code
_entity_poly.pdbx_strand_id
1 'polypeptide(L)'
;MNQQRTVIYKQRREVLDGLDLQEKIIGMIRSYIESTVLACTQAEDPAEWKFDELRSTLFGFVCKADDFNYTEEQLASLRPEDLIEELTERAMKVYKSKDELFGAEQMREIERVILLRNVDLKWMDHLENMDDLKESIGLQAYAQ
;
A
#
# COMPACT_ATOMS: atom_id res chain seq x y z
N MET A 1 20.84 12.75 -8.59
CA MET A 1 20.34 11.82 -9.61
C MET A 1 20.97 10.44 -9.54
N ASN A 2 22.30 10.36 -9.57
CA ASN A 2 22.99 9.07 -9.59
C ASN A 2 22.70 8.18 -8.38
N GLN A 3 22.65 8.73 -7.17
CA GLN A 3 22.34 7.97 -5.96
C GLN A 3 20.95 7.36 -5.97
N GLN A 4 19.96 8.14 -6.39
CA GLN A 4 18.57 7.69 -6.46
C GLN A 4 18.37 6.64 -7.53
N ARG A 5 19.02 6.81 -8.68
CA ARG A 5 19.02 5.83 -9.76
C ARG A 5 19.64 4.51 -9.30
N THR A 6 20.75 4.58 -8.57
CA THR A 6 21.43 3.41 -8.00
C THR A 6 20.53 2.67 -7.02
N VAL A 7 19.80 3.38 -6.16
CA VAL A 7 18.85 2.78 -5.20
C VAL A 7 17.73 2.03 -5.93
N ILE A 8 17.14 2.63 -6.98
CA ILE A 8 16.07 2.00 -7.76
C ILE A 8 16.57 0.76 -8.49
N TYR A 9 17.75 0.81 -9.11
CA TYR A 9 18.36 -0.35 -9.75
C TYR A 9 18.64 -1.47 -8.75
N LYS A 10 19.10 -1.13 -7.57
CA LYS A 10 19.32 -2.09 -6.48
C LYS A 10 18.01 -2.76 -6.07
N GLN A 11 16.95 -1.99 -5.92
CA GLN A 11 15.61 -2.53 -5.58
C GLN A 11 15.11 -3.49 -6.65
N ARG A 12 15.23 -3.13 -7.93
CA ARG A 12 14.86 -4.02 -9.03
C ARG A 12 15.65 -5.33 -8.99
N ARG A 13 16.95 -5.23 -8.73
CA ARG A 13 17.84 -6.40 -8.66
C ARG A 13 17.45 -7.32 -7.51
N GLU A 14 17.13 -6.76 -6.35
CA GLU A 14 16.66 -7.54 -5.20
C GLU A 14 15.38 -8.31 -5.53
N VAL A 15 14.45 -7.69 -6.25
CA VAL A 15 13.22 -8.33 -6.69
C VAL A 15 13.53 -9.46 -7.69
N LEU A 16 14.42 -9.19 -8.67
CA LEU A 16 14.80 -10.20 -9.67
C LEU A 16 15.52 -11.40 -9.05
N ASP A 17 16.33 -11.16 -8.02
CA ASP A 17 17.05 -12.21 -7.31
C ASP A 17 16.12 -13.10 -6.46
N GLY A 18 14.86 -12.70 -6.31
CA GLY A 18 13.83 -13.52 -5.67
C GLY A 18 13.95 -13.67 -4.16
N LEU A 19 14.74 -12.81 -3.52
CA LEU A 19 14.93 -12.84 -2.08
C LEU A 19 13.74 -12.20 -1.36
N ASP A 20 13.16 -12.93 -0.41
CA ASP A 20 12.12 -12.43 0.53
C ASP A 20 10.92 -11.75 -0.13
N LEU A 21 10.51 -12.25 -1.31
CA LEU A 21 9.38 -11.70 -2.06
C LEU A 21 8.09 -11.66 -1.23
N GLN A 22 7.83 -12.74 -0.52
CA GLN A 22 6.63 -12.88 0.29
C GLN A 22 6.61 -11.84 1.42
N GLU A 23 7.73 -11.66 2.11
CA GLU A 23 7.83 -10.66 3.18
C GLU A 23 7.65 -9.25 2.67
N LYS A 24 8.19 -8.94 1.49
CA LYS A 24 8.03 -7.63 0.86
C LYS A 24 6.57 -7.36 0.50
N ILE A 25 5.87 -8.32 -0.07
CA ILE A 25 4.44 -8.21 -0.41
C ILE A 25 3.62 -8.03 0.87
N ILE A 26 3.88 -8.81 1.90
CA ILE A 26 3.18 -8.70 3.19
C ILE A 26 3.40 -7.32 3.80
N GLY A 27 4.62 -6.82 3.76
CA GLY A 27 4.95 -5.48 4.24
C GLY A 27 4.19 -4.38 3.48
N MET A 28 4.07 -4.51 2.17
CA MET A 28 3.31 -3.60 1.32
C MET A 28 1.81 -3.61 1.67
N ILE A 29 1.25 -4.79 1.87
CA ILE A 29 -0.16 -4.95 2.24
C ILE A 29 -0.43 -4.30 3.60
N ARG A 30 0.41 -4.55 4.58
CA ARG A 30 0.29 -3.96 5.91
C ARG A 30 0.37 -2.44 5.87
N SER A 31 1.35 -1.90 5.15
CA SER A 31 1.52 -0.45 5.00
C SER A 31 0.32 0.20 4.32
N TYR A 32 -0.21 -0.45 3.30
CA TYR A 32 -1.39 0.03 2.58
C TYR A 32 -2.62 0.07 3.48
N ILE A 33 -2.88 -1.02 4.23
CA ILE A 33 -4.01 -1.11 5.16
C ILE A 33 -3.86 -0.06 6.26
N GLU A 34 -2.67 0.05 6.86
CA GLU A 34 -2.40 1.02 7.92
C GLU A 34 -2.64 2.45 7.43
N SER A 35 -2.10 2.83 6.28
CA SER A 35 -2.29 4.16 5.69
C SER A 35 -3.75 4.46 5.42
N THR A 36 -4.49 3.48 4.88
CA THR A 36 -5.90 3.63 4.54
C THR A 36 -6.75 3.81 5.79
N VAL A 37 -6.51 2.99 6.82
CA VAL A 37 -7.24 3.09 8.09
C VAL A 37 -6.95 4.42 8.77
N LEU A 38 -5.68 4.82 8.87
CA LEU A 38 -5.30 6.07 9.53
C LEU A 38 -5.91 7.29 8.81
N ALA A 39 -5.97 7.25 7.47
CA ALA A 39 -6.60 8.33 6.70
C ALA A 39 -8.10 8.46 6.98
N CYS A 40 -8.78 7.35 7.29
CA CYS A 40 -10.21 7.32 7.54
C CYS A 40 -10.58 7.50 9.02
N THR A 41 -9.61 7.46 9.93
CA THR A 41 -9.84 7.51 11.39
C THR A 41 -9.17 8.71 12.06
N GLN A 42 -9.10 9.83 11.37
CA GLN A 42 -8.46 11.05 11.88
C GLN A 42 -9.30 11.79 12.93
N ALA A 43 -10.62 11.62 12.90
CA ALA A 43 -11.49 12.25 13.88
C ALA A 43 -11.30 11.61 15.26
N GLU A 44 -11.41 12.42 16.31
CA GLU A 44 -11.31 11.93 17.70
C GLU A 44 -12.49 11.01 18.07
N ASP A 45 -13.69 11.37 17.58
CA ASP A 45 -14.90 10.58 17.83
C ASP A 45 -15.03 9.47 16.79
N PRO A 46 -15.03 8.19 17.20
CA PRO A 46 -15.20 7.08 16.26
C PRO A 46 -16.48 7.13 15.43
N ALA A 47 -17.52 7.79 15.94
CA ALA A 47 -18.77 7.96 15.19
C ALA A 47 -18.60 8.83 13.93
N GLU A 48 -17.54 9.66 13.89
CA GLU A 48 -17.21 10.55 12.76
C GLU A 48 -16.19 9.93 11.79
N TRP A 49 -15.70 8.75 12.07
CA TRP A 49 -14.75 8.07 11.19
C TRP A 49 -15.41 7.73 9.85
N LYS A 50 -14.61 7.78 8.79
CA LYS A 50 -15.08 7.60 7.41
C LYS A 50 -15.14 6.11 7.03
N PHE A 51 -16.03 5.37 7.68
CA PHE A 51 -16.20 3.93 7.42
C PHE A 51 -16.64 3.63 5.99
N ASP A 52 -17.47 4.49 5.41
CA ASP A 52 -17.93 4.33 4.02
C ASP A 52 -16.77 4.40 3.03
N GLU A 53 -15.85 5.35 3.23
CA GLU A 53 -14.63 5.46 2.42
C GLU A 53 -13.72 4.26 2.61
N LEU A 54 -13.52 3.84 3.86
CA LEU A 54 -12.70 2.67 4.19
C LEU A 54 -13.25 1.42 3.53
N ARG A 55 -14.56 1.21 3.63
CA ARG A 55 -15.25 0.08 3.03
C ARG A 55 -15.12 0.10 1.51
N SER A 56 -15.33 1.26 0.91
CA SER A 56 -15.25 1.45 -0.53
C SER A 56 -13.83 1.21 -1.08
N THR A 57 -12.82 1.72 -0.39
CA THR A 57 -11.41 1.59 -0.79
C THR A 57 -10.93 0.14 -0.75
N LEU A 58 -11.36 -0.61 0.27
CA LEU A 58 -10.93 -2.00 0.48
C LEU A 58 -11.97 -3.03 -0.02
N PHE A 59 -13.01 -2.57 -0.68
CA PHE A 59 -14.08 -3.44 -1.20
C PHE A 59 -13.51 -4.42 -2.22
N GLY A 60 -13.94 -5.68 -2.08
CA GLY A 60 -13.47 -6.76 -2.96
C GLY A 60 -12.11 -7.34 -2.59
N PHE A 61 -11.35 -6.66 -1.72
CA PHE A 61 -10.08 -7.17 -1.21
C PHE A 61 -10.25 -7.78 0.19
N VAL A 62 -10.56 -6.97 1.19
CA VAL A 62 -10.73 -7.42 2.58
C VAL A 62 -12.07 -6.99 3.20
N CYS A 63 -12.82 -6.11 2.55
CA CYS A 63 -14.08 -5.57 3.06
C CYS A 63 -15.27 -5.98 2.20
N LYS A 64 -16.42 -6.12 2.87
CA LYS A 64 -17.72 -6.37 2.26
C LYS A 64 -18.62 -5.16 2.49
N ALA A 65 -19.73 -5.11 1.77
CA ALA A 65 -20.68 -3.99 1.85
C ALA A 65 -21.30 -3.79 3.24
N ASP A 66 -21.37 -4.84 4.04
CA ASP A 66 -21.98 -4.83 5.37
C ASP A 66 -20.95 -4.76 6.52
N ASP A 67 -19.66 -4.60 6.19
CA ASP A 67 -18.61 -4.43 7.21
C ASP A 67 -18.71 -3.07 7.89
N PHE A 68 -18.15 -3.00 9.12
CA PHE A 68 -18.07 -1.77 9.93
C PHE A 68 -19.43 -1.24 10.42
N ASN A 69 -20.43 -2.09 10.55
CA ASN A 69 -21.69 -1.74 11.18
C ASN A 69 -21.59 -1.92 12.71
N TYR A 70 -21.06 -0.91 13.38
CA TYR A 70 -20.82 -0.94 14.82
C TYR A 70 -21.96 -0.28 15.59
N THR A 71 -22.28 -0.82 16.77
CA THR A 71 -23.17 -0.17 17.73
C THR A 71 -22.42 0.96 18.43
N GLU A 72 -23.15 1.84 19.13
CA GLU A 72 -22.55 2.92 19.91
C GLU A 72 -21.57 2.39 20.97
N GLU A 73 -21.91 1.26 21.60
CA GLU A 73 -21.04 0.62 22.59
C GLU A 73 -19.75 0.12 21.97
N GLN A 74 -19.84 -0.48 20.78
CA GLN A 74 -18.67 -0.96 20.04
C GLN A 74 -17.78 0.20 19.61
N LEU A 75 -18.38 1.30 19.12
CA LEU A 75 -17.64 2.49 18.73
C LEU A 75 -16.89 3.13 19.90
N ALA A 76 -17.49 3.10 21.10
CA ALA A 76 -16.88 3.71 22.27
C ALA A 76 -15.54 3.08 22.67
N SER A 77 -15.34 1.79 22.34
CA SER A 77 -14.12 1.05 22.65
C SER A 77 -13.24 0.78 21.43
N LEU A 78 -13.68 1.21 20.24
CA LEU A 78 -12.96 0.94 19.00
C LEU A 78 -11.77 1.88 18.83
N ARG A 79 -10.63 1.31 18.44
CA ARG A 79 -9.41 2.06 18.15
C ARG A 79 -8.95 1.78 16.72
N PRO A 80 -8.22 2.72 16.09
CA PRO A 80 -7.68 2.49 14.75
C PRO A 80 -6.81 1.23 14.66
N GLU A 81 -6.06 0.93 15.70
CA GLU A 81 -5.20 -0.27 15.78
C GLU A 81 -6.00 -1.56 15.67
N ASP A 82 -7.20 -1.58 16.26
CA ASP A 82 -8.09 -2.74 16.19
C ASP A 82 -8.53 -3.02 14.75
N LEU A 83 -8.85 -1.96 14.00
CA LEU A 83 -9.21 -2.06 12.59
C LEU A 83 -8.02 -2.52 11.75
N ILE A 84 -6.85 -1.97 11.99
CA ILE A 84 -5.62 -2.33 11.28
C ILE A 84 -5.32 -3.82 11.48
N GLU A 85 -5.38 -4.29 12.71
CA GLU A 85 -5.11 -5.69 13.05
C GLU A 85 -6.11 -6.64 12.37
N GLU A 86 -7.40 -6.33 12.47
CA GLU A 86 -8.46 -7.15 11.86
C GLU A 86 -8.33 -7.22 10.35
N LEU A 87 -8.15 -6.07 9.70
CA LEU A 87 -8.03 -5.99 8.24
C LEU A 87 -6.75 -6.64 7.74
N THR A 88 -5.66 -6.49 8.47
CA THR A 88 -4.38 -7.15 8.14
C THR A 88 -4.53 -8.67 8.24
N GLU A 89 -5.19 -9.17 9.25
CA GLU A 89 -5.47 -10.59 9.42
C GLU A 89 -6.29 -11.14 8.25
N ARG A 90 -7.35 -10.43 7.85
CA ARG A 90 -8.17 -10.78 6.69
C ARG A 90 -7.34 -10.81 5.41
N ALA A 91 -6.47 -9.83 5.23
CA ALA A 91 -5.59 -9.75 4.07
C ALA A 91 -4.61 -10.93 4.01
N MET A 92 -4.07 -11.34 5.16
CA MET A 92 -3.18 -12.50 5.23
C MET A 92 -3.91 -13.79 4.86
N LYS A 93 -5.17 -13.93 5.26
CA LYS A 93 -5.99 -15.09 4.88
C LYS A 93 -6.25 -15.14 3.38
N VAL A 94 -6.55 -13.99 2.77
CA VAL A 94 -6.73 -13.87 1.32
C VAL A 94 -5.45 -14.25 0.59
N TYR A 95 -4.31 -13.72 1.04
CA TYR A 95 -3.00 -13.98 0.47
C TYR A 95 -2.65 -15.47 0.53
N LYS A 96 -2.85 -16.10 1.68
CA LYS A 96 -2.60 -17.52 1.88
C LYS A 96 -3.49 -18.38 0.98
N SER A 97 -4.75 -17.98 0.84
CA SER A 97 -5.71 -18.64 -0.05
C SER A 97 -5.23 -18.61 -1.51
N LYS A 98 -4.71 -17.47 -1.95
CA LYS A 98 -4.15 -17.31 -3.30
C LYS A 98 -2.89 -18.14 -3.49
N ASP A 99 -2.02 -18.19 -2.48
CA ASP A 99 -0.81 -19.00 -2.51
C ASP A 99 -1.13 -20.50 -2.68
N GLU A 100 -2.13 -20.98 -1.96
CA GLU A 100 -2.60 -22.37 -2.07
C GLU A 100 -3.23 -22.66 -3.44
N LEU A 101 -4.00 -21.69 -3.96
CA LEU A 101 -4.69 -21.83 -5.24
C LEU A 101 -3.73 -21.90 -6.43
N PHE A 102 -2.73 -21.03 -6.47
CA PHE A 102 -1.80 -20.92 -7.60
C PHE A 102 -0.57 -21.82 -7.46
N GLY A 103 -0.24 -22.25 -6.24
CA GLY A 103 0.98 -22.99 -5.96
C GLY A 103 2.19 -22.07 -5.78
N ALA A 104 3.21 -22.55 -5.10
CA ALA A 104 4.37 -21.77 -4.68
C ALA A 104 5.11 -21.13 -5.87
N GLU A 105 5.35 -21.89 -6.93
CA GLU A 105 6.11 -21.40 -8.09
C GLU A 105 5.39 -20.28 -8.81
N GLN A 106 4.11 -20.46 -9.12
CA GLN A 106 3.30 -19.47 -9.82
C GLN A 106 3.10 -18.23 -8.95
N MET A 107 2.90 -18.42 -7.64
CA MET A 107 2.75 -17.29 -6.72
C MET A 107 4.02 -16.44 -6.63
N ARG A 108 5.20 -17.07 -6.63
CA ARG A 108 6.49 -16.32 -6.66
C ARG A 108 6.62 -15.47 -7.93
N GLU A 109 6.16 -15.98 -9.06
CA GLU A 109 6.16 -15.20 -10.30
C GLU A 109 5.21 -14.00 -10.24
N ILE A 110 4.00 -14.19 -9.71
CA ILE A 110 3.03 -13.11 -9.52
C ILE A 110 3.61 -12.03 -8.58
N GLU A 111 4.19 -12.44 -7.48
CA GLU A 111 4.81 -11.54 -6.50
C GLU A 111 5.94 -10.72 -7.15
N ARG A 112 6.77 -11.38 -7.95
CA ARG A 112 7.87 -10.73 -8.65
C ARG A 112 7.36 -9.65 -9.61
N VAL A 113 6.33 -9.95 -10.39
CA VAL A 113 5.72 -9.01 -11.33
C VAL A 113 5.14 -7.79 -10.58
N ILE A 114 4.42 -8.03 -9.48
CA ILE A 114 3.83 -6.96 -8.67
C ILE A 114 4.91 -6.04 -8.09
N LEU A 115 5.96 -6.62 -7.53
CA LEU A 115 7.05 -5.85 -6.92
C LEU A 115 7.84 -5.05 -7.96
N LEU A 116 8.14 -5.64 -9.12
CA LEU A 116 8.81 -4.93 -10.21
C LEU A 116 7.97 -3.75 -10.70
N ARG A 117 6.67 -3.95 -10.86
CA ARG A 117 5.76 -2.89 -11.27
C ARG A 117 5.72 -1.76 -10.26
N ASN A 118 5.70 -2.09 -8.97
CA ASN A 118 5.72 -1.09 -7.90
C ASN A 118 7.01 -0.27 -7.90
N VAL A 119 8.15 -0.91 -8.09
CA VAL A 119 9.45 -0.23 -8.20
C VAL A 119 9.47 0.69 -9.42
N ASP A 120 8.97 0.22 -10.56
CA ASP A 120 8.91 1.01 -11.79
C ASP A 120 8.01 2.25 -11.64
N LEU A 121 6.85 2.10 -11.00
CA LEU A 121 5.94 3.23 -10.74
C LEU A 121 6.59 4.28 -9.84
N LYS A 122 7.29 3.86 -8.80
CA LYS A 122 8.02 4.78 -7.92
C LYS A 122 9.12 5.53 -8.67
N TRP A 123 9.81 4.83 -9.56
CA TRP A 123 10.84 5.45 -10.40
C TRP A 123 10.25 6.48 -11.35
N MET A 124 9.13 6.17 -11.99
CA MET A 124 8.41 7.10 -12.88
C MET A 124 7.95 8.35 -12.15
N ASP A 125 7.37 8.21 -10.97
CA ASP A 125 6.98 9.34 -10.12
C ASP A 125 8.19 10.22 -9.80
N HIS A 126 9.31 9.60 -9.48
CA HIS A 126 10.55 10.31 -9.17
C HIS A 126 11.05 11.10 -10.38
N LEU A 127 11.01 10.51 -11.57
CA LEU A 127 11.40 11.18 -12.82
C LEU A 127 10.49 12.38 -13.12
N GLU A 128 9.19 12.24 -12.94
CA GLU A 128 8.23 13.33 -13.14
C GLU A 128 8.54 14.49 -12.18
N ASN A 129 8.74 14.21 -10.92
CA ASN A 129 9.09 15.22 -9.92
C ASN A 129 10.41 15.92 -10.25
N MET A 130 11.39 15.18 -10.76
CA MET A 130 12.66 15.75 -11.19
C MET A 130 12.52 16.66 -12.39
N ASP A 131 11.69 16.28 -13.36
CA ASP A 131 11.42 17.09 -14.56
C ASP A 131 10.70 18.38 -14.18
N ASP A 132 9.71 18.32 -13.31
CA ASP A 132 9.00 19.49 -12.78
C ASP A 132 9.96 20.44 -12.07
N LEU A 133 10.88 19.91 -11.29
CA LEU A 133 11.90 20.70 -10.60
C LEU A 133 12.84 21.38 -11.60
N LYS A 134 13.27 20.66 -12.61
CA LYS A 134 14.13 21.21 -13.67
C LYS A 134 13.45 22.34 -14.43
N GLU A 135 12.17 22.18 -14.79
CA GLU A 135 11.38 23.23 -15.44
C GLU A 135 11.30 24.46 -14.55
N SER A 136 11.00 24.28 -13.28
CA SER A 136 10.92 25.38 -12.31
C SER A 136 12.25 26.15 -12.21
N ILE A 137 13.37 25.43 -12.13
CA ILE A 137 14.72 26.03 -12.09
C ILE A 137 15.01 26.74 -13.40
N GLY A 138 14.65 26.14 -14.54
CA GLY A 138 14.84 26.73 -15.86
C GLY A 138 14.08 28.05 -16.03
N LEU A 139 12.83 28.09 -15.58
CA LEU A 139 12.02 29.31 -15.59
C LEU A 139 12.61 30.41 -14.71
N GLN A 140 13.14 30.05 -13.54
CA GLN A 140 13.81 31.00 -12.66
C GLN A 140 15.07 31.58 -13.31
N ALA A 141 15.83 30.77 -14.02
CA ALA A 141 17.00 31.21 -14.74
C ALA A 141 16.66 32.23 -15.85
N TYR A 142 15.53 32.04 -16.52
CA TYR A 142 15.04 32.98 -17.53
C TYR A 142 14.52 34.30 -16.94
N ALA A 143 13.99 34.24 -15.73
CA ALA A 143 13.46 35.43 -15.04
C ALA A 143 14.56 36.33 -14.50
N GLN A 144 15.76 35.86 -14.40
CA GLN A 144 16.92 36.62 -13.98
C GLN A 144 17.69 37.14 -15.20
#